data_7cc7377b386d85c4b4ed4da895228b66
#
_entry.id   7cc7377b386d85c4b4ed4da895228b66
#
_cell.length_a   1.000
_cell.length_b   1.000
_cell.length_c   1.000
_cell.angle_alpha   90.00
_cell.angle_beta   90.00
_cell.angle_gamma   90.00
#
_symmetry.space_group_name_H-M   'P 1'
#
loop_
_entity.id
_entity.type
_entity.pdbx_description
1 polymer ?
#
loop_
_entity_poly.entity_id
_entity_poly.type
_entity_poly.pdbx_seq_one_letter_code
_entity_poly.pdbx_strand_id
1 'polypeptide(L)'
;EISACLVGSEMCIRDRSNSMLLNVVARPGDGYEHMKHLLRDNHDTRAKQNRDILTAVDLFRGLIAAEVVERTPDSPAFRPYTLTAELDRDFALNQPLAPFALAFLTLLDPASETYDLDVISTFEAILDDPRQLLHAQQSAARGEEIAALKADGVDYTERMALVEDVTYPQPLREELEDAYETFVQGNPWAKEFDLSPKSVVRDMIEHAMTFSDIIATYGLARSEGVVLRYLTDAWRTLSHSIPDAYMTERLDDIIVWLGELIRQVDSSLIDEWAHMTDDTTPISRDDLERELAFGVEDPTALTANRRAFTIMVRNYFFRLVELFAYEKEKELADMLDYMDLADQPDWPALMDDYFDEYDDIDLDADARGPEYFLLTGDDAGSRSWTVTQIIKDPDGDNAFQLRGTVDLDASDAAGEVRLSSLEMRR
;
A
#
# COMPACT_ATOMS: atom_id res chain seq x y z
N GLU A 1 -29.17 24.35 -0.27
CA GLU A 1 -27.84 24.24 0.39
C GLU A 1 -26.74 23.71 -0.57
N ILE A 2 -27.06 23.48 -1.84
CA ILE A 2 -26.09 23.11 -2.91
C ILE A 2 -25.28 24.33 -3.41
N SER A 3 -25.51 25.52 -2.86
CA SER A 3 -24.89 26.76 -3.32
C SER A 3 -23.55 27.12 -2.66
N ALA A 4 -23.10 26.37 -1.65
CA ALA A 4 -21.87 26.67 -0.93
C ALA A 4 -20.60 26.02 -1.50
N CYS A 5 -20.74 24.98 -2.36
CA CYS A 5 -19.60 24.34 -3.05
C CYS A 5 -19.13 25.06 -4.33
N LEU A 6 -19.77 26.17 -4.73
CA LEU A 6 -19.48 26.86 -5.97
C LEU A 6 -18.53 28.06 -5.85
N VAL A 7 -18.02 28.38 -4.67
CA VAL A 7 -17.23 29.62 -4.43
C VAL A 7 -15.76 29.36 -4.03
N GLY A 8 -15.28 28.16 -4.13
CA GLY A 8 -13.94 27.87 -3.60
C GLY A 8 -13.06 26.90 -4.37
N SER A 9 -13.24 26.68 -5.67
CA SER A 9 -12.31 25.76 -6.27
C SER A 9 -12.13 25.88 -7.77
N GLU A 10 -11.13 26.64 -8.14
CA GLU A 10 -10.34 26.27 -9.33
C GLU A 10 -9.68 24.88 -9.15
N MET A 11 -9.66 24.31 -7.96
CA MET A 11 -9.15 22.97 -7.65
C MET A 11 -10.12 21.84 -7.99
N CYS A 12 -11.43 22.01 -7.82
CA CYS A 12 -12.42 20.94 -8.13
C CYS A 12 -12.63 20.67 -9.63
N ILE A 13 -12.12 21.49 -10.52
CA ILE A 13 -12.29 21.32 -11.97
C ILE A 13 -11.02 20.75 -12.63
N ARG A 14 -9.92 20.59 -11.88
CA ARG A 14 -8.69 19.99 -12.38
C ARG A 14 -8.71 18.44 -12.40
N ASP A 15 -9.51 17.82 -11.55
CA ASP A 15 -9.67 16.36 -11.49
C ASP A 15 -10.85 15.91 -12.37
N ARG A 16 -10.65 15.95 -13.67
CA ARG A 16 -11.50 15.23 -14.62
C ARG A 16 -11.06 13.79 -14.65
N SER A 17 -11.33 13.11 -13.54
CA SER A 17 -10.93 11.74 -13.31
C SER A 17 -11.97 10.78 -13.92
N ASN A 18 -11.53 9.55 -14.19
CA ASN A 18 -12.39 8.42 -14.49
C ASN A 18 -13.52 8.27 -13.45
N SER A 19 -13.23 8.57 -12.19
CA SER A 19 -14.17 8.58 -11.07
C SER A 19 -15.38 9.52 -11.33
N MET A 20 -15.14 10.72 -11.84
CA MET A 20 -16.25 11.64 -12.21
C MET A 20 -17.12 11.07 -13.33
N LEU A 21 -16.51 10.45 -14.35
CA LEU A 21 -17.23 9.80 -15.45
C LEU A 21 -18.08 8.63 -14.96
N LEU A 22 -17.49 7.78 -14.11
CA LEU A 22 -18.18 6.63 -13.51
C LEU A 22 -19.36 7.08 -12.65
N ASN A 23 -19.17 8.09 -11.80
CA ASN A 23 -20.25 8.67 -11.01
C ASN A 23 -21.40 9.20 -11.86
N VAL A 24 -21.10 9.80 -13.02
CA VAL A 24 -22.15 10.30 -13.94
C VAL A 24 -22.86 9.14 -14.64
N VAL A 25 -22.12 8.07 -15.03
CA VAL A 25 -22.69 6.85 -15.64
C VAL A 25 -23.53 6.08 -14.63
N ALA A 26 -23.13 6.02 -13.37
CA ALA A 26 -23.84 5.33 -12.29
C ALA A 26 -25.17 6.03 -11.90
N ARG A 27 -25.32 7.33 -12.14
CA ARG A 27 -26.53 8.08 -11.75
C ARG A 27 -27.78 7.59 -12.46
N PRO A 28 -28.96 7.64 -11.80
CA PRO A 28 -30.24 7.38 -12.44
C PRO A 28 -30.52 8.45 -13.52
N GLY A 29 -30.84 8.03 -14.78
CA GLY A 29 -31.16 8.91 -15.90
C GLY A 29 -30.21 8.73 -17.08
N ASP A 30 -30.18 9.70 -17.99
CA ASP A 30 -29.32 9.68 -19.17
C ASP A 30 -27.94 10.23 -18.81
N GLY A 31 -26.96 9.34 -18.63
CA GLY A 31 -25.59 9.70 -18.32
C GLY A 31 -24.95 10.62 -19.36
N TYR A 32 -25.34 10.51 -20.64
CA TYR A 32 -24.85 11.40 -21.70
C TYR A 32 -25.35 12.85 -21.51
N GLU A 33 -26.64 13.03 -21.23
CA GLU A 33 -27.16 14.39 -20.98
C GLU A 33 -26.61 14.98 -19.69
N HIS A 34 -26.43 14.18 -18.64
CA HIS A 34 -25.78 14.65 -17.41
C HIS A 34 -24.34 15.09 -17.67
N MET A 35 -23.56 14.32 -18.42
CA MET A 35 -22.18 14.68 -18.78
C MET A 35 -22.13 15.91 -19.66
N LYS A 36 -23.03 16.02 -20.63
CA LYS A 36 -23.13 17.19 -21.50
C LYS A 36 -23.45 18.48 -20.73
N HIS A 37 -24.37 18.41 -19.75
CA HIS A 37 -24.65 19.53 -18.85
C HIS A 37 -23.42 19.91 -18.05
N LEU A 38 -22.73 18.94 -17.43
CA LEU A 38 -21.53 19.18 -16.63
C LEU A 38 -20.40 19.87 -17.43
N LEU A 39 -20.22 19.46 -18.70
CA LEU A 39 -19.11 19.95 -19.54
C LEU A 39 -19.47 21.26 -20.29
N ARG A 40 -20.75 21.58 -20.51
CA ARG A 40 -21.19 22.73 -21.30
C ARG A 40 -21.77 23.88 -20.48
N ASP A 41 -22.37 23.57 -19.33
CA ASP A 41 -23.08 24.57 -18.51
C ASP A 41 -22.18 25.14 -17.40
N ASN A 42 -20.87 25.03 -17.55
CA ASN A 42 -19.87 25.65 -16.68
C ASN A 42 -19.44 27.03 -17.18
N HIS A 43 -18.75 27.82 -16.37
CA HIS A 43 -18.29 29.17 -16.69
C HIS A 43 -16.98 29.21 -17.50
N ASP A 44 -16.49 28.07 -17.98
CA ASP A 44 -15.26 27.97 -18.76
C ASP A 44 -15.41 28.55 -20.19
N THR A 45 -14.28 28.93 -20.79
CA THR A 45 -14.27 29.39 -22.18
C THR A 45 -14.64 28.25 -23.14
N ARG A 46 -15.27 28.54 -24.28
CA ARG A 46 -15.63 27.52 -25.27
C ARG A 46 -14.47 26.67 -25.74
N ALA A 47 -13.26 27.24 -25.81
CA ALA A 47 -12.07 26.51 -26.21
C ALA A 47 -11.68 25.46 -25.14
N LYS A 48 -11.83 25.81 -23.87
CA LYS A 48 -11.59 24.89 -22.74
C LYS A 48 -12.68 23.82 -22.68
N GLN A 49 -13.96 24.22 -22.77
CA GLN A 49 -15.10 23.28 -22.82
C GLN A 49 -14.94 22.22 -23.92
N ASN A 50 -14.52 22.63 -25.13
CA ASN A 50 -14.30 21.68 -26.23
C ASN A 50 -13.16 20.71 -25.98
N ARG A 51 -12.06 21.18 -25.37
CA ARG A 51 -10.93 20.31 -24.95
C ARG A 51 -11.41 19.29 -23.94
N ASP A 52 -12.17 19.76 -22.96
CA ASP A 52 -12.69 18.96 -21.88
C ASP A 52 -13.68 17.87 -22.36
N ILE A 53 -14.49 18.20 -23.35
CA ILE A 53 -15.38 17.23 -24.01
C ILE A 53 -14.56 16.16 -24.73
N LEU A 54 -13.48 16.53 -25.41
CA LEU A 54 -12.62 15.56 -26.10
C LEU A 54 -11.95 14.62 -25.09
N THR A 55 -11.36 15.18 -24.02
CA THR A 55 -10.77 14.38 -22.95
C THR A 55 -11.78 13.43 -22.30
N ALA A 56 -12.98 13.92 -21.98
CA ALA A 56 -14.04 13.07 -21.42
C ALA A 56 -14.48 11.94 -22.35
N VAL A 57 -14.55 12.20 -23.66
CA VAL A 57 -14.87 11.15 -24.66
C VAL A 57 -13.75 10.11 -24.74
N ASP A 58 -12.51 10.54 -24.70
CA ASP A 58 -11.37 9.62 -24.79
C ASP A 58 -11.23 8.79 -23.51
N LEU A 59 -11.39 9.39 -22.33
CA LEU A 59 -11.47 8.67 -21.06
C LEU A 59 -12.61 7.63 -21.06
N PHE A 60 -13.80 8.03 -21.53
CA PHE A 60 -14.94 7.13 -21.60
C PHE A 60 -14.72 5.94 -22.55
N ARG A 61 -14.02 6.16 -23.67
CA ARG A 61 -13.60 5.07 -24.55
C ARG A 61 -12.59 4.15 -23.89
N GLY A 62 -11.66 4.71 -23.09
CA GLY A 62 -10.73 3.94 -22.28
C GLY A 62 -11.45 3.03 -21.29
N LEU A 63 -12.48 3.54 -20.60
CA LEU A 63 -13.30 2.75 -19.67
C LEU A 63 -14.07 1.61 -20.37
N ILE A 64 -14.54 1.83 -21.61
CA ILE A 64 -15.16 0.77 -22.40
C ILE A 64 -14.10 -0.26 -22.83
N ALA A 65 -12.93 0.17 -23.25
CA ALA A 65 -11.85 -0.74 -23.67
C ALA A 65 -11.28 -1.56 -22.50
N ALA A 66 -11.31 -1.02 -21.29
CA ALA A 66 -10.95 -1.72 -20.05
C ALA A 66 -12.11 -2.57 -19.47
N GLU A 67 -13.23 -2.70 -20.20
CA GLU A 67 -14.43 -3.45 -19.78
C GLU A 67 -15.06 -2.97 -18.46
N VAL A 68 -14.70 -1.79 -18.00
CA VAL A 68 -15.27 -1.14 -16.80
C VAL A 68 -16.67 -0.63 -17.05
N VAL A 69 -16.94 -0.20 -18.29
CA VAL A 69 -18.26 0.23 -18.78
C VAL A 69 -18.65 -0.62 -19.98
N GLU A 70 -19.79 -1.27 -19.91
CA GLU A 70 -20.34 -2.02 -21.02
C GLU A 70 -21.51 -1.31 -21.71
N ARG A 71 -21.67 -1.57 -23.01
CA ARG A 71 -22.80 -1.09 -23.77
C ARG A 71 -23.92 -2.10 -23.71
N THR A 72 -25.03 -1.73 -23.09
CA THR A 72 -26.27 -2.54 -23.02
C THR A 72 -27.28 -2.05 -24.05
N PRO A 73 -27.33 -2.66 -25.27
CA PRO A 73 -28.16 -2.15 -26.39
C PRO A 73 -29.67 -2.18 -26.13
N ASP A 74 -30.13 -3.07 -25.25
CA ASP A 74 -31.54 -3.34 -25.00
C ASP A 74 -32.04 -2.82 -23.63
N SER A 75 -31.36 -1.90 -23.03
CA SER A 75 -31.80 -1.32 -21.75
C SER A 75 -33.06 -0.46 -21.97
N PRO A 76 -34.21 -0.79 -21.36
CA PRO A 76 -35.49 -0.10 -21.59
C PRO A 76 -35.53 1.33 -21.03
N ALA A 77 -34.46 1.83 -20.43
CA ALA A 77 -34.45 3.07 -19.67
C ALA A 77 -33.40 4.10 -20.15
N PHE A 78 -33.20 4.28 -21.45
CA PHE A 78 -32.24 5.28 -21.96
C PHE A 78 -30.83 5.25 -21.36
N ARG A 79 -30.37 4.09 -20.89
CA ARG A 79 -29.03 3.87 -20.39
C ARG A 79 -28.27 2.92 -21.31
N PRO A 80 -27.69 3.43 -22.41
CA PRO A 80 -26.94 2.57 -23.33
C PRO A 80 -25.62 2.05 -22.75
N TYR A 81 -25.20 2.58 -21.61
CA TYR A 81 -23.97 2.22 -20.93
C TYR A 81 -24.24 1.98 -19.45
N THR A 82 -23.76 0.87 -18.95
CA THR A 82 -23.84 0.46 -17.54
C THR A 82 -22.45 0.06 -17.06
N LEU A 83 -22.22 0.18 -15.76
CA LEU A 83 -21.03 -0.40 -15.15
C LEU A 83 -21.13 -1.91 -15.25
N THR A 84 -20.01 -2.57 -15.53
CA THR A 84 -19.92 -4.03 -15.48
C THR A 84 -20.26 -4.52 -14.09
N ALA A 85 -20.99 -5.64 -13.99
CA ALA A 85 -21.53 -6.15 -12.72
C ALA A 85 -20.46 -6.59 -11.70
N GLU A 86 -19.21 -6.68 -12.13
CA GLU A 86 -18.04 -7.03 -11.29
C GLU A 86 -17.41 -5.81 -10.60
N LEU A 87 -17.83 -4.60 -10.95
CA LEU A 87 -17.36 -3.39 -10.27
C LEU A 87 -18.37 -3.04 -9.18
N ASP A 88 -17.94 -3.20 -7.94
CA ASP A 88 -18.74 -2.79 -6.78
C ASP A 88 -19.06 -1.28 -6.88
N ARG A 89 -20.17 -0.85 -6.22
CA ARG A 89 -20.63 0.55 -6.27
C ARG A 89 -19.60 1.54 -5.72
N ASP A 90 -18.64 1.03 -4.96
CA ASP A 90 -17.56 1.79 -4.35
C ASP A 90 -16.27 1.81 -5.18
N PHE A 91 -16.27 1.17 -6.36
CA PHE A 91 -15.13 1.17 -7.28
C PHE A 91 -14.89 2.58 -7.82
N ALA A 92 -13.84 3.21 -7.33
CA ALA A 92 -13.48 4.57 -7.70
C ALA A 92 -12.10 4.58 -8.38
N LEU A 93 -12.09 4.74 -9.70
CA LEU A 93 -10.86 5.03 -10.45
C LEU A 93 -10.40 6.46 -10.15
N ASN A 94 -9.76 6.65 -8.99
CA ASN A 94 -9.31 7.97 -8.54
C ASN A 94 -8.13 8.50 -9.35
N GLN A 95 -7.38 7.60 -10.00
CA GLN A 95 -6.20 7.94 -10.78
C GLN A 95 -6.49 7.93 -12.29
N PRO A 96 -5.99 8.91 -13.06
CA PRO A 96 -6.22 8.98 -14.50
C PRO A 96 -5.73 7.73 -15.25
N LEU A 97 -4.62 7.14 -14.83
CA LEU A 97 -4.04 5.93 -15.44
C LEU A 97 -4.55 4.61 -14.82
N ALA A 98 -5.58 4.63 -13.94
CA ALA A 98 -6.15 3.40 -13.41
C ALA A 98 -6.60 2.39 -14.48
N PRO A 99 -7.17 2.79 -15.65
CA PRO A 99 -7.45 1.85 -16.74
C PRO A 99 -6.21 1.15 -17.30
N PHE A 100 -5.05 1.82 -17.28
CA PHE A 100 -3.78 1.19 -17.64
C PHE A 100 -3.36 0.16 -16.59
N ALA A 101 -3.42 0.52 -15.31
CA ALA A 101 -3.07 -0.42 -14.23
C ALA A 101 -3.94 -1.68 -14.29
N LEU A 102 -5.25 -1.54 -14.49
CA LEU A 102 -6.16 -2.69 -14.68
C LEU A 102 -5.80 -3.55 -15.90
N ALA A 103 -5.45 -2.94 -17.02
CA ALA A 103 -5.00 -3.67 -18.20
C ALA A 103 -3.68 -4.41 -17.92
N PHE A 104 -2.76 -3.80 -17.17
CA PHE A 104 -1.48 -4.41 -16.81
C PHE A 104 -1.63 -5.60 -15.86
N LEU A 105 -2.61 -5.59 -14.93
CA LEU A 105 -2.89 -6.74 -14.07
C LEU A 105 -3.12 -8.04 -14.84
N THR A 106 -3.66 -7.96 -16.06
CA THR A 106 -3.89 -9.15 -16.91
C THR A 106 -2.61 -9.79 -17.43
N LEU A 107 -1.47 -9.08 -17.31
CA LEU A 107 -0.16 -9.57 -17.76
C LEU A 107 0.64 -10.19 -16.60
N LEU A 108 0.24 -9.94 -15.35
CA LEU A 108 0.90 -10.50 -14.18
C LEU A 108 0.55 -11.99 -14.02
N ASP A 109 1.51 -12.78 -13.55
CA ASP A 109 1.29 -14.20 -13.25
C ASP A 109 0.79 -14.36 -11.79
N PRO A 110 -0.47 -14.77 -11.56
CA PRO A 110 -1.01 -14.96 -10.22
C PRO A 110 -0.31 -16.06 -9.41
N ALA A 111 0.48 -16.91 -10.06
CA ALA A 111 1.24 -17.97 -9.40
C ALA A 111 2.66 -17.52 -9.00
N SER A 112 3.05 -16.29 -9.32
CA SER A 112 4.34 -15.73 -8.91
C SER A 112 4.36 -15.46 -7.41
N GLU A 113 5.47 -15.75 -6.76
CA GLU A 113 5.72 -15.41 -5.35
C GLU A 113 5.69 -13.88 -5.11
N THR A 114 6.01 -13.09 -6.14
CA THR A 114 6.03 -11.62 -6.09
C THR A 114 4.70 -10.99 -6.53
N TYR A 115 3.69 -11.78 -6.90
CA TYR A 115 2.44 -11.29 -7.51
C TYR A 115 1.82 -10.12 -6.73
N ASP A 116 1.66 -10.23 -5.41
CA ASP A 116 1.04 -9.20 -4.58
C ASP A 116 1.85 -7.89 -4.59
N LEU A 117 3.18 -8.01 -4.54
CA LEU A 117 4.10 -6.87 -4.62
C LEU A 117 4.10 -6.25 -6.01
N ASP A 118 3.95 -7.05 -7.06
CA ASP A 118 3.89 -6.59 -8.44
C ASP A 118 2.58 -5.86 -8.74
N VAL A 119 1.47 -6.31 -8.15
CA VAL A 119 0.20 -5.57 -8.15
C VAL A 119 0.38 -4.21 -7.47
N ILE A 120 0.99 -4.17 -6.28
CA ILE A 120 1.26 -2.91 -5.56
C ILE A 120 2.12 -1.98 -6.41
N SER A 121 3.24 -2.46 -6.98
CA SER A 121 4.13 -1.69 -7.84
C SER A 121 3.41 -1.12 -9.06
N THR A 122 2.47 -1.87 -9.63
CA THR A 122 1.63 -1.44 -10.75
C THR A 122 0.78 -0.22 -10.37
N PHE A 123 0.14 -0.26 -9.22
CA PHE A 123 -0.66 0.88 -8.75
C PHE A 123 0.20 2.02 -8.25
N GLU A 124 1.35 1.77 -7.62
CA GLU A 124 2.29 2.83 -7.28
C GLU A 124 2.78 3.62 -8.51
N ALA A 125 2.98 2.94 -9.65
CA ALA A 125 3.46 3.57 -10.88
C ALA A 125 2.51 4.63 -11.45
N ILE A 126 1.23 4.61 -11.10
CA ILE A 126 0.23 5.58 -11.56
C ILE A 126 -0.07 6.69 -10.54
N LEU A 127 0.53 6.64 -9.34
CA LEU A 127 0.36 7.67 -8.31
C LEU A 127 1.29 8.85 -8.53
N ASP A 128 0.92 10.01 -7.96
CA ASP A 128 1.78 11.19 -7.91
C ASP A 128 3.09 10.91 -7.16
N ASP A 129 4.18 11.54 -7.62
CA ASP A 129 5.51 11.34 -7.05
C ASP A 129 5.69 12.02 -5.68
N PRO A 130 6.00 11.28 -4.62
CA PRO A 130 6.44 11.83 -3.36
C PRO A 130 7.93 12.24 -3.45
N ARG A 131 8.21 13.32 -4.20
CA ARG A 131 9.57 13.70 -4.65
C ARG A 131 10.63 13.69 -3.55
N GLN A 132 10.28 14.13 -2.34
CA GLN A 132 11.23 14.18 -1.21
C GLN A 132 11.65 12.78 -0.77
N LEU A 133 10.69 11.85 -0.73
CA LEU A 133 10.95 10.45 -0.40
C LEU A 133 11.75 9.76 -1.51
N LEU A 134 11.36 9.94 -2.78
CA LEU A 134 12.10 9.36 -3.91
C LEU A 134 13.55 9.85 -3.97
N HIS A 135 13.80 11.13 -3.67
CA HIS A 135 15.17 11.66 -3.57
C HIS A 135 15.94 11.04 -2.40
N ALA A 136 15.27 10.75 -1.29
CA ALA A 136 15.90 10.12 -0.14
C ALA A 136 16.23 8.64 -0.44
N GLN A 137 15.32 7.89 -1.06
CA GLN A 137 15.58 6.53 -1.56
C GLN A 137 16.74 6.50 -2.56
N GLN A 138 16.77 7.42 -3.52
CA GLN A 138 17.89 7.53 -4.46
C GLN A 138 19.21 7.80 -3.75
N SER A 139 19.20 8.65 -2.73
CA SER A 139 20.40 8.95 -1.96
C SER A 139 20.89 7.76 -1.15
N ALA A 140 19.99 6.96 -0.60
CA ALA A 140 20.29 5.72 0.10
C ALA A 140 20.88 4.68 -0.87
N ALA A 141 20.20 4.40 -2.00
CA ALA A 141 20.68 3.47 -3.02
C ALA A 141 22.08 3.84 -3.56
N ARG A 142 22.33 5.13 -3.79
CA ARG A 142 23.67 5.62 -4.15
C ARG A 142 24.71 5.40 -3.05
N GLY A 143 24.31 5.55 -1.80
CA GLY A 143 25.17 5.29 -0.64
C GLY A 143 25.58 3.83 -0.54
N GLU A 144 24.64 2.94 -0.72
CA GLU A 144 24.86 1.48 -0.72
C GLU A 144 25.75 1.06 -1.88
N GLU A 145 25.49 1.53 -3.09
CA GLU A 145 26.33 1.24 -4.26
C GLU A 145 27.76 1.78 -4.09
N ILE A 146 27.93 2.99 -3.51
CA ILE A 146 29.25 3.52 -3.17
C ILE A 146 29.97 2.60 -2.17
N ALA A 147 29.27 2.09 -1.18
CA ALA A 147 29.84 1.20 -0.18
C ALA A 147 30.27 -0.14 -0.79
N ALA A 148 29.42 -0.75 -1.63
CA ALA A 148 29.69 -1.99 -2.34
C ALA A 148 30.91 -1.84 -3.29
N LEU A 149 30.90 -0.85 -4.18
CA LEU A 149 32.00 -0.58 -5.10
C LEU A 149 33.32 -0.24 -4.37
N LYS A 150 33.23 0.35 -3.19
CA LYS A 150 34.41 0.62 -2.33
C LYS A 150 34.95 -0.67 -1.73
N ALA A 151 34.09 -1.59 -1.30
CA ALA A 151 34.50 -2.91 -0.81
C ALA A 151 35.19 -3.72 -1.92
N ASP A 152 34.70 -3.63 -3.15
CA ASP A 152 35.30 -4.25 -4.34
C ASP A 152 36.59 -3.58 -4.83
N GLY A 153 37.02 -2.49 -4.18
CA GLY A 153 38.27 -1.79 -4.47
C GLY A 153 38.22 -0.92 -5.74
N VAL A 154 37.05 -0.56 -6.23
CA VAL A 154 36.88 0.32 -7.41
C VAL A 154 37.41 1.72 -7.12
N ASP A 155 38.19 2.31 -8.08
CA ASP A 155 38.74 3.65 -7.95
C ASP A 155 37.65 4.71 -7.78
N TYR A 156 37.99 5.80 -7.03
CA TYR A 156 37.03 6.86 -6.72
C TYR A 156 36.37 7.48 -7.97
N THR A 157 37.15 7.73 -9.03
CA THR A 157 36.64 8.39 -10.24
C THR A 157 35.68 7.47 -11.00
N GLU A 158 36.02 6.19 -11.12
CA GLU A 158 35.19 5.17 -11.76
C GLU A 158 33.92 4.93 -10.93
N ARG A 159 34.04 4.81 -9.61
CA ARG A 159 32.90 4.65 -8.70
C ARG A 159 31.90 5.81 -8.82
N MET A 160 32.37 7.06 -8.86
CA MET A 160 31.50 8.22 -9.03
C MET A 160 30.77 8.23 -10.37
N ALA A 161 31.40 7.73 -11.43
CA ALA A 161 30.75 7.60 -12.74
C ALA A 161 29.67 6.50 -12.74
N LEU A 162 29.92 5.36 -12.09
CA LEU A 162 28.96 4.25 -12.00
C LEU A 162 27.71 4.64 -11.15
N VAL A 163 27.92 5.42 -10.12
CA VAL A 163 26.82 5.85 -9.22
C VAL A 163 25.96 6.98 -9.82
N GLU A 164 26.42 7.66 -10.87
CA GLU A 164 25.66 8.75 -11.51
C GLU A 164 24.30 8.28 -12.02
N ASP A 165 24.23 7.08 -12.58
CA ASP A 165 23.03 6.47 -13.15
C ASP A 165 22.12 5.75 -12.11
N VAL A 166 22.55 5.64 -10.86
CA VAL A 166 21.77 5.00 -9.80
C VAL A 166 20.54 5.87 -9.46
N THR A 167 19.36 5.26 -9.59
CA THR A 167 18.05 5.87 -9.26
C THR A 167 17.45 5.23 -8.00
N TYR A 168 16.29 5.71 -7.59
CA TYR A 168 15.48 5.00 -6.60
C TYR A 168 14.96 3.67 -7.16
N PRO A 169 14.56 2.70 -6.31
CA PRO A 169 14.05 1.40 -6.74
C PRO A 169 12.83 1.55 -7.66
N GLN A 170 12.86 0.89 -8.81
CA GLN A 170 11.82 0.94 -9.83
C GLN A 170 11.49 -0.49 -10.31
N PRO A 171 10.83 -1.31 -9.47
CA PRO A 171 10.46 -2.66 -9.86
C PRO A 171 9.50 -2.64 -11.05
N LEU A 172 9.56 -3.66 -11.91
CA LEU A 172 8.77 -3.81 -13.13
C LEU A 172 8.88 -2.63 -14.12
N ARG A 173 9.95 -1.84 -14.06
CA ARG A 173 10.07 -0.63 -14.87
C ARG A 173 9.96 -0.93 -16.36
N GLU A 174 10.75 -1.89 -16.85
CA GLU A 174 10.81 -2.21 -18.29
C GLU A 174 9.46 -2.74 -18.77
N GLU A 175 8.85 -3.65 -18.02
CA GLU A 175 7.55 -4.24 -18.34
C GLU A 175 6.42 -3.20 -18.32
N LEU A 176 6.44 -2.29 -17.34
CA LEU A 176 5.46 -1.22 -17.23
C LEU A 176 5.61 -0.18 -18.35
N GLU A 177 6.84 0.23 -18.69
CA GLU A 177 7.11 1.19 -19.75
C GLU A 177 6.70 0.60 -21.12
N ASP A 178 7.07 -0.66 -21.44
CA ASP A 178 6.71 -1.34 -22.68
C ASP A 178 5.18 -1.54 -22.83
N ALA A 179 4.53 -1.97 -21.75
CA ALA A 179 3.08 -2.11 -21.74
C ALA A 179 2.38 -0.76 -21.89
N TYR A 180 2.92 0.29 -21.26
CA TYR A 180 2.38 1.64 -21.37
C TYR A 180 2.50 2.22 -22.78
N GLU A 181 3.64 2.03 -23.45
CA GLU A 181 3.80 2.42 -24.85
C GLU A 181 2.75 1.74 -25.75
N THR A 182 2.49 0.45 -25.51
CA THR A 182 1.46 -0.29 -26.24
C THR A 182 0.05 0.23 -25.90
N PHE A 183 -0.25 0.48 -24.64
CA PHE A 183 -1.53 1.01 -24.20
C PHE A 183 -1.85 2.38 -24.80
N VAL A 184 -0.87 3.26 -24.84
CA VAL A 184 -0.97 4.61 -25.42
C VAL A 184 -1.32 4.59 -26.92
N GLN A 185 -0.90 3.57 -27.68
CA GLN A 185 -1.27 3.45 -29.09
C GLN A 185 -2.79 3.27 -29.27
N GLY A 186 -3.43 2.51 -28.37
CA GLY A 186 -4.89 2.35 -28.34
C GLY A 186 -5.62 3.47 -27.61
N ASN A 187 -4.93 4.20 -26.71
CA ASN A 187 -5.49 5.20 -25.80
C ASN A 187 -4.69 6.51 -25.87
N PRO A 188 -4.83 7.32 -26.93
CA PRO A 188 -4.02 8.53 -27.12
C PRO A 188 -4.11 9.58 -25.99
N TRP A 189 -5.20 9.57 -25.22
CA TRP A 189 -5.38 10.42 -24.04
C TRP A 189 -4.35 10.15 -22.94
N ALA A 190 -3.87 8.91 -22.84
CA ALA A 190 -2.90 8.52 -21.81
C ALA A 190 -1.56 9.27 -21.96
N LYS A 191 -1.22 9.78 -23.15
CA LYS A 191 -0.02 10.60 -23.38
C LYS A 191 0.06 11.89 -22.57
N GLU A 192 -1.07 12.34 -22.02
CA GLU A 192 -1.12 13.54 -21.19
C GLU A 192 -0.66 13.27 -19.74
N PHE A 193 -0.43 12.02 -19.39
CA PHE A 193 -0.05 11.57 -18.06
C PHE A 193 1.29 10.83 -18.12
N ASP A 194 2.11 11.04 -17.11
CA ASP A 194 3.40 10.38 -16.98
C ASP A 194 3.25 9.11 -16.13
N LEU A 195 3.78 8.00 -16.63
CA LEU A 195 3.97 6.79 -15.84
C LEU A 195 5.27 6.93 -15.03
N SER A 196 5.21 6.66 -13.74
CA SER A 196 6.36 6.80 -12.84
C SER A 196 6.51 5.55 -11.97
N PRO A 197 7.19 4.50 -12.47
CA PRO A 197 7.52 3.33 -11.66
C PRO A 197 8.31 3.73 -10.41
N LYS A 198 7.86 3.27 -9.24
CA LYS A 198 8.46 3.57 -7.95
C LYS A 198 8.10 2.48 -6.95
N SER A 199 8.79 2.47 -5.82
CA SER A 199 8.62 1.47 -4.79
C SER A 199 8.69 2.15 -3.42
N VAL A 200 7.55 2.49 -2.86
CA VAL A 200 7.43 3.05 -1.51
C VAL A 200 6.70 2.08 -0.60
N VAL A 201 5.45 1.73 -0.95
CA VAL A 201 4.66 0.74 -0.20
C VAL A 201 5.31 -0.63 -0.28
N ARG A 202 5.80 -1.01 -1.47
CA ARG A 202 6.55 -2.25 -1.65
C ARG A 202 7.79 -2.30 -0.76
N ASP A 203 8.60 -1.25 -0.74
CA ASP A 203 9.79 -1.12 0.11
C ASP A 203 9.45 -1.28 1.60
N MET A 204 8.37 -0.64 2.05
CA MET A 204 7.87 -0.81 3.42
C MET A 204 7.47 -2.24 3.75
N ILE A 205 6.90 -2.95 2.79
CA ILE A 205 6.49 -4.35 2.97
C ILE A 205 7.72 -5.26 2.95
N GLU A 206 8.60 -5.11 1.97
CA GLU A 206 9.82 -5.93 1.83
C GLU A 206 10.73 -5.81 3.06
N HIS A 207 10.78 -4.64 3.69
CA HIS A 207 11.59 -4.37 4.89
C HIS A 207 10.77 -4.29 6.19
N ALA A 208 9.51 -4.72 6.17
CA ALA A 208 8.59 -4.72 7.32
C ALA A 208 8.58 -3.38 8.10
N MET A 209 8.69 -2.24 7.39
CA MET A 209 8.80 -0.90 7.98
C MET A 209 7.45 -0.41 8.52
N THR A 210 7.49 0.21 9.69
CA THR A 210 6.41 1.07 10.19
C THR A 210 6.50 2.47 9.58
N PHE A 211 5.52 3.34 9.88
CA PHE A 211 5.61 4.76 9.49
C PHE A 211 6.84 5.45 10.12
N SER A 212 7.14 5.16 11.36
CA SER A 212 8.32 5.71 12.04
C SER A 212 9.61 5.22 11.40
N ASP A 213 9.66 3.95 10.98
CA ASP A 213 10.84 3.38 10.35
C ASP A 213 11.15 4.03 9.01
N ILE A 214 10.17 4.20 8.11
CA ILE A 214 10.40 4.87 6.83
C ILE A 214 10.85 6.32 7.00
N ILE A 215 10.29 7.03 8.00
CA ILE A 215 10.70 8.40 8.33
C ILE A 215 12.15 8.43 8.84
N ALA A 216 12.53 7.49 9.71
CA ALA A 216 13.88 7.42 10.28
C ALA A 216 14.91 6.98 9.23
N THR A 217 14.63 5.89 8.49
CA THR A 217 15.51 5.32 7.46
C THR A 217 15.88 6.35 6.40
N TYR A 218 14.89 7.12 5.93
CA TYR A 218 15.08 8.10 4.86
C TYR A 218 15.28 9.55 5.37
N GLY A 219 15.35 9.77 6.70
CA GLY A 219 15.58 11.08 7.30
C GLY A 219 14.48 12.11 6.99
N LEU A 220 13.23 11.70 6.93
CA LEU A 220 12.08 12.47 6.44
C LEU A 220 11.29 13.22 7.54
N ALA A 221 11.85 13.43 8.72
CA ALA A 221 11.18 14.10 9.85
C ALA A 221 10.54 15.46 9.52
N ARG A 222 11.00 16.14 8.45
CA ARG A 222 10.40 17.42 7.99
C ARG A 222 9.36 17.24 6.89
N SER A 223 9.16 16.02 6.43
CA SER A 223 8.32 15.67 5.27
C SER A 223 7.31 14.58 5.58
N GLU A 224 7.08 14.30 6.88
CA GLU A 224 6.13 13.27 7.35
C GLU A 224 4.75 13.41 6.70
N GLY A 225 4.22 14.62 6.61
CA GLY A 225 2.94 14.88 5.95
C GLY A 225 2.90 14.54 4.45
N VAL A 226 4.06 14.58 3.75
CA VAL A 226 4.15 14.16 2.33
C VAL A 226 4.09 12.64 2.23
N VAL A 227 4.80 11.95 3.13
CA VAL A 227 4.78 10.48 3.20
C VAL A 227 3.39 9.99 3.56
N LEU A 228 2.79 10.54 4.61
CA LEU A 228 1.44 10.18 5.06
C LEU A 228 0.40 10.37 3.95
N ARG A 229 0.45 11.51 3.25
CA ARG A 229 -0.43 11.77 2.11
C ARG A 229 -0.25 10.73 1.01
N TYR A 230 0.99 10.42 0.65
CA TYR A 230 1.27 9.42 -0.39
C TYR A 230 0.72 8.04 0.01
N LEU A 231 0.97 7.59 1.25
CA LEU A 231 0.46 6.31 1.75
C LEU A 231 -1.07 6.28 1.76
N THR A 232 -1.70 7.41 2.12
CA THR A 232 -3.17 7.53 2.07
C THR A 232 -3.70 7.42 0.64
N ASP A 233 -3.04 8.06 -0.33
CA ASP A 233 -3.44 7.98 -1.74
C ASP A 233 -3.18 6.56 -2.31
N ALA A 234 -2.10 5.90 -1.89
CA ALA A 234 -1.81 4.50 -2.21
C ALA A 234 -2.87 3.56 -1.64
N TRP A 235 -3.18 3.67 -0.35
CA TRP A 235 -4.21 2.86 0.29
C TRP A 235 -5.57 3.02 -0.38
N ARG A 236 -5.99 4.25 -0.66
CA ARG A 236 -7.25 4.51 -1.37
C ARG A 236 -7.28 3.85 -2.74
N THR A 237 -6.20 3.98 -3.49
CA THR A 237 -6.12 3.42 -4.84
C THR A 237 -6.15 1.91 -4.80
N LEU A 238 -5.38 1.28 -3.91
CA LEU A 238 -5.37 -0.19 -3.75
C LEU A 238 -6.73 -0.71 -3.27
N SER A 239 -7.35 -0.07 -2.27
CA SER A 239 -8.62 -0.52 -1.71
C SER A 239 -9.80 -0.44 -2.68
N HIS A 240 -9.77 0.52 -3.61
CA HIS A 240 -10.95 0.82 -4.44
C HIS A 240 -10.74 0.58 -5.94
N SER A 241 -9.52 0.23 -6.38
CA SER A 241 -9.24 0.06 -7.81
C SER A 241 -8.87 -1.35 -8.21
N ILE A 242 -8.66 -2.27 -7.27
CA ILE A 242 -8.34 -3.67 -7.55
C ILE A 242 -9.63 -4.48 -7.60
N PRO A 243 -9.97 -5.10 -8.75
CA PRO A 243 -11.13 -5.98 -8.83
C PRO A 243 -10.92 -7.27 -8.02
N ASP A 244 -12.00 -7.84 -7.46
CA ASP A 244 -11.99 -9.08 -6.67
C ASP A 244 -11.28 -10.25 -7.37
N ALA A 245 -11.36 -10.31 -8.71
CA ALA A 245 -10.69 -11.35 -9.50
C ALA A 245 -9.15 -11.36 -9.39
N TYR A 246 -8.56 -10.24 -9.00
CA TYR A 246 -7.12 -10.07 -8.83
C TYR A 246 -6.71 -9.95 -7.36
N MET A 247 -7.69 -9.94 -6.45
CA MET A 247 -7.45 -9.82 -5.01
C MET A 247 -7.05 -11.19 -4.44
N THR A 248 -5.88 -11.26 -3.81
CA THR A 248 -5.43 -12.40 -3.02
C THR A 248 -5.67 -12.14 -1.54
N GLU A 249 -5.68 -13.18 -0.71
CA GLU A 249 -5.78 -13.01 0.75
C GLU A 249 -4.61 -12.19 1.30
N ARG A 250 -3.40 -12.41 0.76
CA ARG A 250 -2.19 -11.67 1.15
C ARG A 250 -2.25 -10.21 0.74
N LEU A 251 -2.73 -9.91 -0.46
CA LEU A 251 -2.90 -8.52 -0.93
C LEU A 251 -3.94 -7.77 -0.09
N ASP A 252 -5.04 -8.42 0.25
CA ASP A 252 -6.05 -7.86 1.14
C ASP A 252 -5.50 -7.61 2.55
N ASP A 253 -4.69 -8.51 3.09
CA ASP A 253 -3.95 -8.30 4.35
C ASP A 253 -3.03 -7.08 4.30
N ILE A 254 -2.32 -6.88 3.19
CA ILE A 254 -1.44 -5.71 3.00
C ILE A 254 -2.26 -4.42 2.99
N ILE A 255 -3.39 -4.40 2.30
CA ILE A 255 -4.28 -3.22 2.22
C ILE A 255 -4.84 -2.89 3.61
N VAL A 256 -5.28 -3.90 4.37
CA VAL A 256 -5.75 -3.74 5.75
C VAL A 256 -4.64 -3.19 6.65
N TRP A 257 -3.43 -3.75 6.55
CA TRP A 257 -2.27 -3.26 7.29
C TRP A 257 -1.94 -1.81 6.97
N LEU A 258 -1.91 -1.45 5.68
CA LEU A 258 -1.61 -0.07 5.25
C LEU A 258 -2.64 0.93 5.79
N GLY A 259 -3.92 0.56 5.75
CA GLY A 259 -5.00 1.37 6.32
C GLY A 259 -4.85 1.58 7.82
N GLU A 260 -4.48 0.52 8.56
CA GLU A 260 -4.26 0.62 10.01
C GLU A 260 -3.05 1.49 10.35
N LEU A 261 -1.95 1.32 9.61
CA LEU A 261 -0.74 2.13 9.76
C LEU A 261 -1.03 3.62 9.58
N ILE A 262 -1.83 3.99 8.57
CA ILE A 262 -2.23 5.38 8.34
C ILE A 262 -3.11 5.88 9.49
N ARG A 263 -4.07 5.08 9.96
CA ARG A 263 -5.00 5.43 11.05
C ARG A 263 -4.28 5.72 12.36
N GLN A 264 -3.21 5.03 12.66
CA GLN A 264 -2.40 5.27 13.85
C GLN A 264 -1.69 6.62 13.83
N VAL A 265 -1.30 7.09 12.65
CA VAL A 265 -0.63 8.39 12.49
C VAL A 265 -1.65 9.52 12.48
N ASP A 266 -2.76 9.35 11.78
CA ASP A 266 -3.83 10.36 11.67
C ASP A 266 -5.19 9.71 11.39
N SER A 267 -5.96 9.46 12.44
CA SER A 267 -7.31 8.88 12.33
C SER A 267 -8.28 9.77 11.58
N SER A 268 -8.06 11.09 11.59
CA SER A 268 -8.99 12.06 10.98
C SER A 268 -9.08 11.91 9.46
N LEU A 269 -8.01 11.50 8.79
CA LEU A 269 -7.97 11.35 7.34
C LEU A 269 -8.83 10.16 6.85
N ILE A 270 -8.80 9.05 7.58
CA ILE A 270 -9.59 7.86 7.23
C ILE A 270 -11.05 8.04 7.64
N ASP A 271 -11.29 8.60 8.81
CA ASP A 271 -12.64 8.86 9.32
C ASP A 271 -13.40 9.86 8.44
N GLU A 272 -12.73 10.92 7.96
CA GLU A 272 -13.30 11.87 7.01
C GLU A 272 -13.69 11.19 5.69
N TRP A 273 -12.89 10.24 5.24
CA TRP A 273 -13.16 9.48 4.02
C TRP A 273 -14.30 8.48 4.18
N ALA A 274 -14.32 7.73 5.28
CA ALA A 274 -15.41 6.83 5.61
C ALA A 274 -16.75 7.59 5.65
N HIS A 275 -16.76 8.79 6.21
CA HIS A 275 -17.94 9.67 6.20
C HIS A 275 -18.32 10.20 4.82
N MET A 276 -17.39 10.35 3.88
CA MET A 276 -17.67 10.80 2.51
C MET A 276 -18.20 9.67 1.61
N THR A 277 -17.82 8.42 1.86
CA THR A 277 -18.29 7.25 1.10
C THR A 277 -19.61 6.69 1.64
N ASP A 278 -19.96 6.98 2.87
CA ASP A 278 -21.09 6.36 3.61
C ASP A 278 -22.46 7.07 3.41
N ASP A 279 -22.63 7.82 2.32
CA ASP A 279 -23.88 8.57 2.06
C ASP A 279 -25.03 7.70 1.48
N THR A 280 -24.96 6.35 1.51
CA THR A 280 -25.98 5.50 0.88
C THR A 280 -26.50 4.28 1.64
N THR A 281 -25.96 3.91 2.81
CA THR A 281 -26.66 2.93 3.68
C THR A 281 -26.40 3.26 5.13
N PRO A 282 -27.46 3.61 5.92
CA PRO A 282 -27.30 3.62 7.35
C PRO A 282 -27.08 2.17 7.78
N ILE A 283 -25.83 1.81 8.13
CA ILE A 283 -25.57 0.64 8.96
C ILE A 283 -26.50 0.81 10.16
N SER A 284 -27.39 -0.16 10.35
CA SER A 284 -28.33 -0.10 11.46
C SER A 284 -27.50 0.03 12.74
N ARG A 285 -27.89 0.97 13.59
CA ARG A 285 -27.27 1.15 14.93
C ARG A 285 -27.17 -0.18 15.68
N ASP A 286 -28.08 -1.11 15.38
CA ASP A 286 -28.11 -2.48 15.92
C ASP A 286 -26.98 -3.37 15.35
N ASP A 287 -26.49 -3.14 14.15
CA ASP A 287 -25.36 -3.90 13.57
C ASP A 287 -24.03 -3.36 14.10
N LEU A 288 -23.92 -2.04 14.26
CA LEU A 288 -22.78 -1.41 14.94
C LEU A 288 -22.71 -1.81 16.42
N GLU A 289 -23.87 -1.88 17.11
CA GLU A 289 -23.94 -2.33 18.50
C GLU A 289 -23.66 -3.83 18.66
N ARG A 290 -23.87 -4.66 17.61
CA ARG A 290 -23.47 -6.07 17.60
C ARG A 290 -21.98 -6.26 17.36
N GLU A 291 -21.35 -5.48 16.49
CA GLU A 291 -19.89 -5.48 16.34
C GLU A 291 -19.21 -4.93 17.60
N LEU A 292 -19.75 -3.89 18.22
CA LEU A 292 -19.28 -3.33 19.49
C LEU A 292 -19.55 -4.25 20.71
N ALA A 293 -20.52 -5.15 20.64
CA ALA A 293 -20.88 -6.06 21.74
C ALA A 293 -19.87 -7.21 21.97
N PHE A 294 -18.84 -7.35 21.16
CA PHE A 294 -17.75 -8.31 21.36
C PHE A 294 -16.62 -7.81 22.26
N GLY A 295 -16.92 -6.95 23.23
CA GLY A 295 -16.04 -6.73 24.39
C GLY A 295 -14.83 -5.85 24.13
N VAL A 296 -14.85 -4.99 23.12
CA VAL A 296 -13.81 -3.97 22.93
C VAL A 296 -14.17 -2.74 23.75
N GLU A 297 -13.42 -2.51 24.83
CA GLU A 297 -13.63 -1.35 25.72
C GLU A 297 -13.28 -0.01 25.05
N ASP A 298 -12.44 -0.01 24.01
CA ASP A 298 -12.04 1.18 23.23
C ASP A 298 -11.93 0.87 21.74
N PRO A 299 -12.80 1.41 20.87
CA PRO A 299 -12.71 1.20 19.42
C PRO A 299 -11.47 1.86 18.76
N THR A 300 -10.75 2.72 19.49
CA THR A 300 -9.51 3.34 19.05
C THR A 300 -8.26 2.54 19.42
N ALA A 301 -8.43 1.47 20.23
CA ALA A 301 -7.32 0.63 20.65
C ALA A 301 -6.70 -0.10 19.45
N LEU A 302 -5.36 -0.20 19.43
CA LEU A 302 -4.60 -0.87 18.38
C LEU A 302 -5.03 -2.32 18.17
N THR A 303 -5.35 -3.01 19.28
CA THR A 303 -5.77 -4.41 19.29
C THR A 303 -7.25 -4.62 18.94
N ALA A 304 -8.02 -3.54 18.74
CA ALA A 304 -9.45 -3.61 18.39
C ALA A 304 -9.67 -4.29 17.04
N ASN A 305 -8.85 -3.97 16.03
CA ASN A 305 -8.82 -4.69 14.78
C ASN A 305 -7.84 -5.86 14.86
N ARG A 306 -8.32 -7.01 15.29
CA ARG A 306 -7.53 -8.22 15.51
C ARG A 306 -6.74 -8.64 14.26
N ARG A 307 -7.34 -8.58 13.07
CA ARG A 307 -6.69 -8.96 11.81
C ARG A 307 -5.51 -8.04 11.52
N ALA A 308 -5.73 -6.73 11.57
CA ALA A 308 -4.68 -5.75 11.34
C ALA A 308 -3.57 -5.89 12.39
N PHE A 309 -3.92 -6.08 13.65
CA PHE A 309 -2.92 -6.27 14.72
C PHE A 309 -2.11 -7.55 14.53
N THR A 310 -2.71 -8.66 14.07
CA THR A 310 -1.98 -9.89 13.73
C THR A 310 -0.94 -9.63 12.63
N ILE A 311 -1.30 -8.85 11.61
CA ILE A 311 -0.38 -8.49 10.51
C ILE A 311 0.77 -7.62 11.04
N MET A 312 0.48 -6.67 11.91
CA MET A 312 1.51 -5.83 12.56
C MET A 312 2.48 -6.67 13.40
N VAL A 313 1.97 -7.60 14.19
CA VAL A 313 2.80 -8.53 14.98
C VAL A 313 3.67 -9.39 14.07
N ARG A 314 3.14 -9.90 12.96
CA ARG A 314 3.91 -10.66 11.96
C ARG A 314 5.04 -9.80 11.38
N ASN A 315 4.75 -8.59 10.98
CA ASN A 315 5.74 -7.67 10.43
C ASN A 315 6.80 -7.30 11.48
N TYR A 316 6.41 -7.10 12.74
CA TYR A 316 7.35 -6.83 13.84
C TYR A 316 8.35 -7.98 14.03
N PHE A 317 7.88 -9.23 14.08
CA PHE A 317 8.75 -10.40 14.23
C PHE A 317 9.62 -10.60 12.99
N PHE A 318 9.07 -10.38 11.80
CA PHE A 318 9.87 -10.47 10.58
C PHE A 318 10.95 -9.39 10.52
N ARG A 319 10.68 -8.20 11.00
CA ARG A 319 11.70 -7.14 11.13
C ARG A 319 12.84 -7.53 12.06
N LEU A 320 12.53 -8.22 13.17
CA LEU A 320 13.58 -8.78 14.03
C LEU A 320 14.45 -9.79 13.28
N VAL A 321 13.85 -10.68 12.49
CA VAL A 321 14.58 -11.65 11.66
C VAL A 321 15.45 -10.95 10.63
N GLU A 322 14.93 -9.95 9.95
CA GLU A 322 15.65 -9.16 8.95
C GLU A 322 16.87 -8.43 9.55
N LEU A 323 16.68 -7.75 10.68
CA LEU A 323 17.78 -7.08 11.38
C LEU A 323 18.82 -8.07 11.88
N PHE A 324 18.39 -9.26 12.29
CA PHE A 324 19.28 -10.36 12.69
C PHE A 324 20.10 -10.88 11.49
N ALA A 325 19.45 -11.07 10.33
CA ALA A 325 20.09 -11.52 9.10
C ALA A 325 21.17 -10.55 8.60
N TYR A 326 20.94 -9.25 8.78
CA TYR A 326 21.92 -8.21 8.40
C TYR A 326 22.88 -7.82 9.52
N GLU A 327 22.93 -8.58 10.62
CA GLU A 327 23.80 -8.34 11.77
C GLU A 327 23.68 -6.92 12.34
N LYS A 328 22.44 -6.37 12.38
CA LYS A 328 22.13 -5.02 12.84
C LYS A 328 21.86 -4.99 14.35
N GLU A 329 22.88 -5.32 15.15
CA GLU A 329 22.78 -5.41 16.63
C GLU A 329 22.20 -4.16 17.28
N LYS A 330 22.63 -2.98 16.80
CA LYS A 330 22.19 -1.71 17.37
C LYS A 330 20.70 -1.49 17.11
N GLU A 331 20.25 -1.72 15.89
CA GLU A 331 18.87 -1.56 15.49
C GLU A 331 17.96 -2.57 16.20
N LEU A 332 18.42 -3.80 16.42
CA LEU A 332 17.72 -4.79 17.26
C LEU A 332 17.58 -4.33 18.71
N ALA A 333 18.63 -3.78 19.29
CA ALA A 333 18.59 -3.22 20.65
C ALA A 333 17.66 -1.99 20.71
N ASP A 334 17.72 -1.12 19.72
CA ASP A 334 16.85 0.07 19.63
C ASP A 334 15.36 -0.31 19.50
N MET A 335 15.03 -1.41 18.77
CA MET A 335 13.68 -1.95 18.67
C MET A 335 13.11 -2.47 20.00
N LEU A 336 13.99 -2.89 20.91
CA LEU A 336 13.64 -3.49 22.19
C LEU A 336 13.99 -2.58 23.38
N ASP A 337 14.24 -1.29 23.17
CA ASP A 337 14.70 -0.34 24.18
C ASP A 337 13.72 -0.17 25.37
N TYR A 338 12.45 -0.50 25.14
CA TYR A 338 11.40 -0.51 26.16
C TYR A 338 11.43 -1.73 27.10
N MET A 339 12.22 -2.77 26.76
CA MET A 339 12.39 -3.97 27.58
C MET A 339 13.62 -3.82 28.48
N ASP A 340 13.58 -4.41 29.69
CA ASP A 340 14.76 -4.47 30.53
C ASP A 340 15.86 -5.28 29.84
N LEU A 341 17.12 -4.83 29.96
CA LEU A 341 18.28 -5.51 29.36
C LEU A 341 18.41 -6.98 29.74
N ALA A 342 17.90 -7.37 30.91
CA ALA A 342 17.92 -8.77 31.38
C ALA A 342 16.90 -9.67 30.63
N ASP A 343 15.90 -9.07 30.00
CA ASP A 343 14.83 -9.76 29.28
C ASP A 343 15.01 -9.70 27.74
N GLN A 344 16.05 -8.99 27.28
CA GLN A 344 16.44 -8.95 25.87
C GLN A 344 17.37 -10.11 25.52
N PRO A 345 17.30 -10.65 24.29
CA PRO A 345 18.25 -11.65 23.79
C PRO A 345 19.68 -11.10 23.72
N ASP A 346 20.67 -11.96 23.96
CA ASP A 346 22.08 -11.65 23.71
C ASP A 346 22.36 -11.82 22.20
N TRP A 347 22.04 -10.75 21.43
CA TRP A 347 22.13 -10.77 19.97
C TRP A 347 23.49 -11.18 19.44
N PRO A 348 24.65 -10.63 19.93
CA PRO A 348 25.94 -11.05 19.46
C PRO A 348 26.21 -12.54 19.63
N ALA A 349 25.87 -13.10 20.79
CA ALA A 349 26.07 -14.53 21.05
C ALA A 349 25.17 -15.41 20.19
N LEU A 350 23.93 -14.95 19.90
CA LEU A 350 22.98 -15.67 19.06
C LEU A 350 23.36 -15.59 17.57
N MET A 351 23.91 -14.48 17.11
CA MET A 351 24.45 -14.33 15.76
C MET A 351 25.65 -15.25 15.55
N ASP A 352 26.59 -15.27 16.50
CA ASP A 352 27.72 -16.18 16.47
C ASP A 352 27.27 -17.64 16.39
N ASP A 353 26.25 -18.05 17.20
CA ASP A 353 25.72 -19.43 17.21
C ASP A 353 25.01 -19.79 15.90
N TYR A 354 24.28 -18.86 15.30
CA TYR A 354 23.57 -19.09 14.04
C TYR A 354 24.54 -19.16 12.85
N PHE A 355 25.42 -18.14 12.71
CA PHE A 355 26.31 -18.03 11.56
C PHE A 355 27.53 -18.95 11.64
N ASP A 356 27.78 -19.63 12.80
CA ASP A 356 28.68 -20.77 12.88
C ASP A 356 28.12 -22.02 12.16
N GLU A 357 26.79 -22.10 11.97
CA GLU A 357 26.11 -23.25 11.38
C GLU A 357 25.58 -22.97 9.95
N TYR A 358 25.06 -21.77 9.70
CA TYR A 358 24.46 -21.36 8.43
C TYR A 358 25.12 -20.09 7.90
N ASP A 359 25.32 -20.02 6.59
CA ASP A 359 25.98 -18.87 5.95
C ASP A 359 25.03 -17.68 5.71
N ASP A 360 23.69 -17.90 5.71
CA ASP A 360 22.68 -16.86 5.37
C ASP A 360 21.32 -17.18 5.99
N ILE A 361 20.37 -16.23 5.86
CA ILE A 361 18.96 -16.37 6.24
C ILE A 361 18.11 -16.07 5.02
N ASP A 362 17.16 -16.97 4.69
CA ASP A 362 16.20 -16.73 3.63
C ASP A 362 15.15 -15.69 4.07
N LEU A 363 15.14 -14.53 3.40
CA LEU A 363 14.18 -13.43 3.64
C LEU A 363 13.11 -13.31 2.55
N ASP A 364 12.86 -14.40 1.83
CA ASP A 364 11.89 -14.43 0.73
C ASP A 364 10.44 -14.27 1.21
N ALA A 365 9.52 -14.27 0.24
CA ALA A 365 8.10 -14.12 0.51
C ALA A 365 7.53 -15.25 1.38
N ASP A 366 8.08 -16.46 1.25
CA ASP A 366 7.63 -17.64 2.00
C ASP A 366 8.02 -17.56 3.47
N ALA A 367 9.20 -16.99 3.79
CA ALA A 367 9.65 -16.79 5.17
C ALA A 367 8.68 -15.96 6.03
N ARG A 368 7.80 -15.19 5.39
CA ARG A 368 6.70 -14.43 6.02
C ARG A 368 5.39 -15.21 6.05
N GLY A 369 5.38 -16.39 5.46
CA GLY A 369 4.18 -17.22 5.33
C GLY A 369 3.69 -17.79 6.65
N PRO A 370 2.46 -18.33 6.68
CA PRO A 370 1.86 -18.91 7.89
C PRO A 370 2.60 -20.16 8.37
N GLU A 371 3.44 -20.77 7.55
CA GLU A 371 4.27 -21.92 7.92
C GLU A 371 5.40 -21.52 8.87
N TYR A 372 5.90 -20.30 8.76
CA TYR A 372 7.02 -19.77 9.56
C TYR A 372 6.56 -18.85 10.70
N PHE A 373 5.28 -18.43 10.73
CA PHE A 373 4.71 -17.56 11.75
C PHE A 373 3.53 -18.25 12.46
N LEU A 374 3.74 -18.64 13.71
CA LEU A 374 2.76 -19.34 14.53
C LEU A 374 2.28 -18.43 15.66
N LEU A 375 0.99 -18.13 15.67
CA LEU A 375 0.33 -17.34 16.70
C LEU A 375 -0.52 -18.26 17.59
N THR A 376 -0.37 -18.13 18.90
CA THR A 376 -1.14 -18.87 19.90
C THR A 376 -1.55 -17.96 21.06
N GLY A 377 -2.62 -18.33 21.78
CA GLY A 377 -3.12 -17.55 22.90
C GLY A 377 -4.00 -16.37 22.47
N ASP A 378 -4.44 -16.39 21.23
CA ASP A 378 -5.29 -15.37 20.63
C ASP A 378 -6.79 -15.58 20.91
N ASP A 379 -7.12 -16.34 21.97
CA ASP A 379 -8.48 -16.59 22.40
C ASP A 379 -9.18 -15.32 22.90
N ALA A 380 -10.51 -15.29 22.78
CA ALA A 380 -11.32 -14.17 23.23
C ALA A 380 -11.12 -13.92 24.75
N GLY A 381 -10.61 -12.74 25.09
CA GLY A 381 -10.33 -12.33 26.47
C GLY A 381 -8.88 -12.51 26.93
N SER A 382 -8.00 -13.08 26.09
CA SER A 382 -6.56 -13.04 26.37
C SER A 382 -6.02 -11.63 26.14
N ARG A 383 -5.19 -11.14 27.05
CA ARG A 383 -4.47 -9.87 26.93
C ARG A 383 -2.99 -10.08 26.59
N SER A 384 -2.63 -11.29 26.20
CA SER A 384 -1.28 -11.64 25.72
C SER A 384 -1.35 -12.71 24.65
N TRP A 385 -0.51 -12.56 23.60
CA TRP A 385 -0.35 -13.55 22.55
C TRP A 385 1.04 -14.12 22.59
N THR A 386 1.19 -15.41 22.27
CA THR A 386 2.49 -16.03 22.09
C THR A 386 2.75 -16.23 20.62
N VAL A 387 3.88 -15.71 20.16
CA VAL A 387 4.32 -15.79 18.78
C VAL A 387 5.56 -16.65 18.69
N THR A 388 5.64 -17.48 17.67
CA THR A 388 6.84 -18.21 17.29
C THR A 388 7.10 -17.90 15.81
N GLN A 389 8.20 -17.21 15.52
CA GLN A 389 8.71 -16.97 14.17
C GLN A 389 9.87 -17.93 13.93
N ILE A 390 9.71 -18.84 13.00
CA ILE A 390 10.75 -19.75 12.55
C ILE A 390 11.67 -18.99 11.61
N ILE A 391 12.98 -19.13 11.77
CA ILE A 391 13.99 -18.59 10.87
C ILE A 391 14.20 -19.60 9.75
N LYS A 392 13.91 -19.16 8.52
CA LYS A 392 14.11 -19.99 7.33
C LYS A 392 15.59 -19.98 6.98
N ASP A 393 16.22 -21.12 7.09
CA ASP A 393 17.63 -21.31 6.74
C ASP A 393 17.76 -21.90 5.32
N PRO A 394 18.92 -21.71 4.63
CA PRO A 394 19.13 -22.19 3.27
C PRO A 394 19.11 -23.71 3.13
N ASP A 395 19.38 -24.45 4.21
CA ASP A 395 19.40 -25.93 4.23
C ASP A 395 18.02 -26.53 4.46
N GLY A 396 17.04 -25.71 4.91
CA GLY A 396 15.66 -26.12 5.18
C GLY A 396 15.47 -26.89 6.48
N ASP A 397 16.43 -26.82 7.38
CA ASP A 397 16.37 -27.48 8.70
C ASP A 397 15.42 -26.76 9.65
N ASN A 398 15.27 -25.44 9.50
CA ASN A 398 14.39 -24.57 10.28
C ASN A 398 14.61 -24.72 11.80
N ALA A 399 15.89 -24.86 12.17
CA ALA A 399 16.28 -25.23 13.53
C ALA A 399 16.12 -24.07 14.52
N PHE A 400 16.24 -22.82 14.06
CA PHE A 400 16.18 -21.64 14.91
C PHE A 400 14.82 -20.94 14.83
N GLN A 401 14.35 -20.46 15.98
CA GLN A 401 13.08 -19.74 16.07
C GLN A 401 13.14 -18.63 17.11
N LEU A 402 12.53 -17.49 16.79
CA LEU A 402 12.23 -16.40 17.73
C LEU A 402 10.87 -16.66 18.38
N ARG A 403 10.85 -16.71 19.70
CA ARG A 403 9.61 -16.85 20.46
C ARG A 403 9.42 -15.65 21.38
N GLY A 404 8.28 -14.96 21.24
CA GLY A 404 7.95 -13.81 22.07
C GLY A 404 6.52 -13.86 22.59
N THR A 405 6.28 -13.08 23.64
CA THR A 405 4.95 -12.83 24.16
C THR A 405 4.59 -11.38 23.92
N VAL A 406 3.56 -11.15 23.12
CA VAL A 406 3.01 -9.82 22.84
C VAL A 406 2.10 -9.43 24.00
N ASP A 407 2.32 -8.24 24.55
CA ASP A 407 1.46 -7.62 25.57
C ASP A 407 0.47 -6.67 24.90
N LEU A 408 -0.81 -7.02 24.91
CA LEU A 408 -1.86 -6.27 24.23
C LEU A 408 -2.15 -4.93 24.94
N ASP A 409 -2.11 -4.91 26.29
CA ASP A 409 -2.36 -3.68 27.05
C ASP A 409 -1.23 -2.67 26.84
N ALA A 410 0.03 -3.14 26.85
CA ALA A 410 1.19 -2.31 26.57
C ALA A 410 1.19 -1.82 25.11
N SER A 411 0.75 -2.67 24.18
CA SER A 411 0.64 -2.31 22.74
C SER A 411 -0.44 -1.24 22.52
N ASP A 412 -1.61 -1.37 23.14
CA ASP A 412 -2.68 -0.36 23.07
C ASP A 412 -2.20 0.99 23.66
N ALA A 413 -1.49 0.94 24.78
CA ALA A 413 -1.00 2.15 25.44
C ALA A 413 0.12 2.86 24.64
N ALA A 414 0.96 2.10 23.94
CA ALA A 414 2.08 2.62 23.14
C ALA A 414 1.66 3.01 21.71
N GLY A 415 0.56 2.45 21.17
CA GLY A 415 0.20 2.57 19.75
C GLY A 415 1.08 1.76 18.82
N GLU A 416 1.83 0.78 19.32
CA GLU A 416 2.73 -0.09 18.56
C GLU A 416 2.88 -1.45 19.26
N VAL A 417 3.40 -2.45 18.53
CA VAL A 417 3.59 -3.80 19.10
C VAL A 417 4.61 -3.76 20.25
N ARG A 418 4.21 -4.28 21.41
CA ARG A 418 5.06 -4.39 22.60
C ARG A 418 5.13 -5.83 23.06
N LEU A 419 6.35 -6.30 23.31
CA LEU A 419 6.62 -7.63 23.84
C LEU A 419 6.87 -7.57 25.34
N SER A 420 6.38 -8.58 26.08
CA SER A 420 6.74 -8.79 27.48
C SER A 420 7.89 -9.79 27.66
N SER A 421 8.19 -10.59 26.64
CA SER A 421 9.33 -11.50 26.61
C SER A 421 9.73 -11.80 25.16
N LEU A 422 11.04 -12.01 24.92
CA LEU A 422 11.58 -12.46 23.66
C LEU A 422 12.76 -13.40 23.91
N GLU A 423 12.79 -14.55 23.26
CA GLU A 423 13.88 -15.50 23.32
C GLU A 423 14.12 -16.13 21.96
N MET A 424 15.35 -16.45 21.64
CA MET A 424 15.69 -17.30 20.50
C MET A 424 15.93 -18.72 21.01
N ARG A 425 15.36 -19.67 20.29
CA ARG A 425 15.49 -21.11 20.61
C ARG A 425 15.96 -21.85 19.39
N ARG A 426 16.67 -22.93 19.65
CA ARG A 426 17.05 -23.95 18.68
C ARG A 426 16.12 -25.15 18.84
#